data_9448a76d6840dec0c6ff5469b387228f
#
_entry.id   9448a76d6840dec0c6ff5469b387228f
#
_cell.length_a   1.000
_cell.length_b   1.000
_cell.length_c   1.000
_cell.angle_alpha   90.00
_cell.angle_beta   90.00
_cell.angle_gamma   90.00
#
_symmetry.space_group_name_H-M   'P 1'
#
loop_
_entity.id
_entity.type
_entity.pdbx_description
1 polymer ?
#
loop_
_entity_poly.entity_id
_entity_poly.type
_entity_poly.pdbx_seq_one_letter_code
_entity_poly.pdbx_strand_id
1 'polypeptide(L)'
;MTQNLHPLLQRAQTNGIHFEMKGAVAVVRLSRPVKRNALSDGLVEALRDVFQNLPEEAKAAVIHGEGDHFCAGLDLSELKERDAGQGVYHSRSWHVALDAVQLGRVPVVAALHGAVVGGGLELASACHIRVADDSTFYALPEGTRGIFVGGGGSVRIPKLIGAARMTDMMLTGRVYNAADGERIGLAQYHVPTGTALNKALEDRKSTRLNSSHRRLSRMPSSA
;
A
#
# COMPACT_ATOMS: atom_id res chain seq x y z
N MET A 1 -19.83 -10.89 -20.27
CA MET A 1 -20.73 -10.90 -19.11
C MET A 1 -20.19 -9.87 -18.14
N THR A 2 -20.78 -8.68 -18.10
CA THR A 2 -20.47 -7.63 -17.12
C THR A 2 -21.02 -8.11 -15.78
N GLN A 3 -20.14 -8.66 -14.91
CA GLN A 3 -20.52 -8.90 -13.52
C GLN A 3 -20.97 -7.57 -12.92
N ASN A 4 -22.16 -7.54 -12.31
CA ASN A 4 -22.60 -6.41 -11.50
C ASN A 4 -21.64 -6.26 -10.32
N LEU A 5 -20.61 -5.43 -10.50
CA LEU A 5 -19.70 -5.04 -9.42
C LEU A 5 -20.49 -4.40 -8.30
N HIS A 6 -20.15 -4.75 -7.06
CA HIS A 6 -20.75 -4.11 -5.88
C HIS A 6 -20.69 -2.58 -6.03
N PRO A 7 -21.75 -1.82 -5.70
CA PRO A 7 -21.81 -0.37 -5.89
C PRO A 7 -20.61 0.41 -5.32
N LEU A 8 -20.03 -0.06 -4.21
CA LEU A 8 -18.83 0.52 -3.63
C LEU A 8 -17.58 0.36 -4.52
N LEU A 9 -17.47 -0.76 -5.25
CA LEU A 9 -16.37 -0.97 -6.21
C LEU A 9 -16.51 -0.07 -7.43
N GLN A 10 -17.74 0.23 -7.86
CA GLN A 10 -18.00 1.22 -8.92
C GLN A 10 -17.64 2.64 -8.46
N ARG A 11 -18.00 3.01 -7.22
CA ARG A 11 -17.64 4.30 -6.62
C ARG A 11 -16.14 4.46 -6.46
N ALA A 12 -15.39 3.39 -6.21
CA ALA A 12 -13.95 3.43 -6.08
C ALA A 12 -13.27 3.93 -7.36
N GLN A 13 -13.83 3.66 -8.54
CA GLN A 13 -13.28 4.12 -9.83
C GLN A 13 -13.29 5.65 -9.94
N THR A 14 -14.33 6.32 -9.46
CA THR A 14 -14.40 7.80 -9.46
C THR A 14 -13.37 8.45 -8.54
N ASN A 15 -12.86 7.69 -7.56
CA ASN A 15 -11.84 8.13 -6.60
C ASN A 15 -10.41 7.69 -6.97
N GLY A 16 -10.20 7.23 -8.21
CA GLY A 16 -8.87 6.88 -8.71
C GLY A 16 -8.41 5.47 -8.34
N ILE A 17 -9.32 4.52 -8.13
CA ILE A 17 -9.00 3.10 -8.01
C ILE A 17 -9.71 2.31 -9.09
N HIS A 18 -8.96 1.58 -9.91
CA HIS A 18 -9.50 0.55 -10.78
C HIS A 18 -9.41 -0.81 -10.12
N PHE A 19 -10.46 -1.60 -10.28
CA PHE A 19 -10.58 -2.95 -9.76
C PHE A 19 -10.95 -3.92 -10.88
N GLU A 20 -10.23 -5.03 -10.97
CA GLU A 20 -10.58 -6.14 -11.86
C GLU A 20 -10.27 -7.50 -11.20
N MET A 21 -10.98 -8.55 -11.61
CA MET A 21 -10.66 -9.92 -11.22
C MET A 21 -9.88 -10.62 -12.33
N LYS A 22 -8.69 -11.14 -12.00
CA LYS A 22 -7.89 -12.04 -12.87
C LYS A 22 -7.92 -13.45 -12.30
N GLY A 23 -8.93 -14.22 -12.66
CA GLY A 23 -9.24 -15.50 -12.01
C GLY A 23 -9.61 -15.27 -10.54
N ALA A 24 -8.89 -15.89 -9.62
CA ALA A 24 -9.10 -15.71 -8.18
C ALA A 24 -8.25 -14.58 -7.56
N VAL A 25 -7.71 -13.66 -8.36
CA VAL A 25 -6.94 -12.50 -7.87
C VAL A 25 -7.69 -11.21 -8.13
N ALA A 26 -7.88 -10.43 -7.08
CA ALA A 26 -8.28 -9.05 -7.15
C ALA A 26 -7.08 -8.18 -7.55
N VAL A 27 -7.14 -7.52 -8.67
CA VAL A 27 -6.12 -6.54 -9.08
C VAL A 27 -6.66 -5.15 -8.79
N VAL A 28 -5.97 -4.44 -7.92
CA VAL A 28 -6.32 -3.09 -7.46
C VAL A 28 -5.27 -2.12 -8.01
N ARG A 29 -5.68 -1.21 -8.87
CA ARG A 29 -4.78 -0.24 -9.49
C ARG A 29 -5.08 1.17 -9.00
N LEU A 30 -4.07 1.85 -8.48
CA LEU A 30 -4.12 3.28 -8.20
C LEU A 30 -4.03 4.02 -9.54
N SER A 31 -5.03 4.84 -9.88
CA SER A 31 -5.22 5.44 -11.20
C SER A 31 -5.32 6.97 -11.14
N ARG A 32 -4.28 7.60 -10.59
CA ARG A 32 -4.08 9.05 -10.59
C ARG A 32 -2.65 9.39 -11.07
N PRO A 33 -2.22 8.93 -12.27
CA PRO A 33 -0.81 9.05 -12.70
C PRO A 33 -0.32 10.49 -12.78
N VAL A 34 -1.15 11.45 -13.18
CA VAL A 34 -0.83 12.89 -13.20
C VAL A 34 -0.45 13.41 -11.81
N LYS A 35 -1.01 12.84 -10.74
CA LYS A 35 -0.69 13.14 -9.34
C LYS A 35 0.28 12.11 -8.74
N ARG A 36 0.98 11.32 -9.59
CA ARG A 36 1.87 10.22 -9.14
C ARG A 36 1.20 9.28 -8.13
N ASN A 37 -0.10 9.02 -8.33
CA ASN A 37 -0.95 8.21 -7.46
C ASN A 37 -0.99 8.67 -5.99
N ALA A 38 -0.86 9.99 -5.76
CA ALA A 38 -0.96 10.56 -4.41
C ALA A 38 -2.32 10.25 -3.77
N LEU A 39 -2.29 9.96 -2.47
CA LEU A 39 -3.44 9.55 -1.68
C LEU A 39 -4.24 10.78 -1.23
N SER A 40 -5.41 10.96 -1.83
CA SER A 40 -6.45 11.87 -1.35
C SER A 40 -7.33 11.17 -0.30
N ASP A 41 -8.07 11.94 0.50
CA ASP A 41 -9.02 11.39 1.45
C ASP A 41 -10.03 10.46 0.75
N GLY A 42 -10.54 10.85 -0.43
CA GLY A 42 -11.45 10.02 -1.22
C GLY A 42 -10.81 8.73 -1.74
N LEU A 43 -9.50 8.74 -2.10
CA LEU A 43 -8.81 7.53 -2.52
C LEU A 43 -8.57 6.59 -1.33
N VAL A 44 -8.25 7.14 -0.15
CA VAL A 44 -8.09 6.34 1.09
C VAL A 44 -9.40 5.66 1.49
N GLU A 45 -10.53 6.37 1.40
CA GLU A 45 -11.86 5.77 1.60
C GLU A 45 -12.16 4.68 0.58
N ALA A 46 -11.81 4.91 -0.69
CA ALA A 46 -11.99 3.94 -1.76
C ALA A 46 -11.14 2.68 -1.55
N LEU A 47 -9.91 2.80 -1.05
CA LEU A 47 -9.08 1.67 -0.65
C LEU A 47 -9.77 0.83 0.43
N ARG A 48 -10.27 1.47 1.49
CA ARG A 48 -11.05 0.79 2.53
C ARG A 48 -12.22 0.02 1.92
N ASP A 49 -13.03 0.68 1.11
CA ASP A 49 -14.25 0.12 0.55
C ASP A 49 -13.92 -1.09 -0.36
N VAL A 50 -12.87 -1.00 -1.18
CA VAL A 50 -12.43 -2.11 -2.03
C VAL A 50 -11.98 -3.30 -1.18
N PHE A 51 -11.07 -3.11 -0.21
CA PHE A 51 -10.50 -4.23 0.55
C PHE A 51 -11.49 -4.85 1.54
N GLN A 52 -12.48 -4.10 2.00
CA GLN A 52 -13.57 -4.64 2.83
C GLN A 52 -14.63 -5.41 2.03
N ASN A 53 -14.77 -5.13 0.72
CA ASN A 53 -15.81 -5.69 -0.15
C ASN A 53 -15.25 -6.48 -1.33
N LEU A 54 -14.07 -7.08 -1.19
CA LEU A 54 -13.52 -7.97 -2.21
C LEU A 54 -14.49 -9.15 -2.47
N PRO A 55 -14.73 -9.53 -3.75
CA PRO A 55 -15.57 -10.68 -4.08
C PRO A 55 -15.15 -11.96 -3.35
N GLU A 56 -16.10 -12.83 -3.02
CA GLU A 56 -15.82 -14.06 -2.24
C GLU A 56 -14.86 -15.01 -2.94
N GLU A 57 -14.86 -15.03 -4.26
CA GLU A 57 -13.95 -15.80 -5.11
C GLU A 57 -12.50 -15.28 -5.05
N ALA A 58 -12.26 -14.04 -4.59
CA ALA A 58 -10.90 -13.54 -4.44
C ALA A 58 -10.16 -14.31 -3.33
N LYS A 59 -9.00 -14.87 -3.70
CA LYS A 59 -8.10 -15.62 -2.80
C LYS A 59 -6.81 -14.88 -2.50
N ALA A 60 -6.50 -13.86 -3.29
CA ALA A 60 -5.39 -12.93 -3.10
C ALA A 60 -5.72 -11.60 -3.75
N ALA A 61 -5.00 -10.54 -3.37
CA ALA A 61 -5.05 -9.26 -4.05
C ALA A 61 -3.64 -8.83 -4.47
N VAL A 62 -3.56 -8.10 -5.59
CA VAL A 62 -2.35 -7.40 -6.02
C VAL A 62 -2.69 -5.92 -6.12
N ILE A 63 -1.88 -5.06 -5.50
CA ILE A 63 -2.01 -3.61 -5.65
C ILE A 63 -0.81 -3.05 -6.41
N HIS A 64 -1.07 -2.15 -7.37
CA HIS A 64 -0.03 -1.47 -8.14
C HIS A 64 -0.45 -0.04 -8.52
N GLY A 65 0.50 0.77 -8.98
CA GLY A 65 0.23 2.11 -9.51
C GLY A 65 0.07 2.10 -11.03
N GLU A 66 -0.65 3.06 -11.58
CA GLU A 66 -0.67 3.40 -13.00
C GLU A 66 0.43 4.43 -13.32
N GLY A 67 1.04 4.34 -14.51
CA GLY A 67 2.12 5.24 -14.95
C GLY A 67 3.46 4.91 -14.30
N ASP A 68 4.28 5.94 -14.00
CA ASP A 68 5.69 5.75 -13.63
C ASP A 68 5.92 5.53 -12.14
N HIS A 69 4.87 5.58 -11.31
CA HIS A 69 5.02 5.56 -9.85
C HIS A 69 3.97 4.68 -9.18
N PHE A 70 4.37 3.96 -8.16
CA PHE A 70 3.43 3.27 -7.28
C PHE A 70 2.56 4.29 -6.53
N CYS A 71 3.16 5.12 -5.69
CA CYS A 71 2.46 6.16 -4.94
C CYS A 71 3.42 7.17 -4.30
N ALA A 72 3.20 8.45 -4.56
CA ALA A 72 4.03 9.55 -4.04
C ALA A 72 3.61 10.06 -2.64
N GLY A 73 2.69 9.37 -1.96
CA GLY A 73 2.25 9.72 -0.61
C GLY A 73 1.00 10.58 -0.55
N LEU A 74 0.85 11.37 0.51
CA LEU A 74 -0.31 12.24 0.72
C LEU A 74 -0.44 13.25 -0.42
N ASP A 75 -1.66 13.45 -0.92
CA ASP A 75 -1.96 14.54 -1.84
C ASP A 75 -1.90 15.88 -1.07
N LEU A 76 -0.77 16.59 -1.22
CA LEU A 76 -0.52 17.83 -0.48
C LEU A 76 -1.50 18.95 -0.84
N SER A 77 -2.24 18.85 -1.96
CA SER A 77 -3.28 19.82 -2.30
C SER A 77 -4.49 19.72 -1.37
N GLU A 78 -4.63 18.63 -0.63
CA GLU A 78 -5.68 18.42 0.38
C GLU A 78 -5.19 18.70 1.82
N LEU A 79 -3.93 19.10 1.97
CA LEU A 79 -3.40 19.48 3.28
C LEU A 79 -4.06 20.79 3.72
N LYS A 80 -4.75 20.74 4.84
CA LYS A 80 -5.42 21.89 5.45
C LYS A 80 -5.30 21.83 6.95
N GLU A 81 -5.42 22.98 7.59
CA GLU A 81 -5.53 23.03 9.04
C GLU A 81 -6.76 22.24 9.52
N ARG A 82 -6.57 21.47 10.56
CA ARG A 82 -7.62 20.70 11.22
C ARG A 82 -7.53 20.95 12.73
N ASP A 83 -8.67 21.08 13.37
CA ASP A 83 -8.70 21.01 14.84
C ASP A 83 -8.33 19.60 15.32
N ALA A 84 -8.10 19.44 16.63
CA ALA A 84 -7.67 18.17 17.21
C ALA A 84 -8.66 17.02 16.92
N GLY A 85 -9.97 17.28 16.95
CA GLY A 85 -11.00 16.28 16.68
C GLY A 85 -10.99 15.83 15.22
N GLN A 86 -10.92 16.79 14.30
CA GLN A 86 -10.79 16.54 12.87
C GLN A 86 -9.48 15.79 12.54
N GLY A 87 -8.37 16.13 13.20
CA GLY A 87 -7.08 15.46 13.04
C GLY A 87 -7.14 14.00 13.48
N VAL A 88 -7.74 13.72 14.64
CA VAL A 88 -7.97 12.34 15.11
C VAL A 88 -8.85 11.55 14.13
N TYR A 89 -9.96 12.12 13.69
CA TYR A 89 -10.85 11.45 12.73
C TYR A 89 -10.13 11.13 11.42
N HIS A 90 -9.39 12.09 10.87
CA HIS A 90 -8.60 11.91 9.64
C HIS A 90 -7.56 10.82 9.80
N SER A 91 -6.76 10.83 10.86
CA SER A 91 -5.78 9.77 11.15
C SER A 91 -6.46 8.39 11.27
N ARG A 92 -7.59 8.32 11.99
CA ARG A 92 -8.36 7.06 12.13
C ARG A 92 -8.87 6.53 10.80
N SER A 93 -9.33 7.38 9.88
CA SER A 93 -9.78 6.94 8.55
C SER A 93 -8.67 6.27 7.76
N TRP A 94 -7.45 6.80 7.81
CA TRP A 94 -6.25 6.20 7.21
C TRP A 94 -5.90 4.86 7.85
N HIS A 95 -5.91 4.78 9.18
CA HIS A 95 -5.68 3.52 9.88
C HIS A 95 -6.67 2.45 9.45
N VAL A 96 -7.97 2.75 9.43
CA VAL A 96 -9.02 1.80 9.02
C VAL A 96 -8.82 1.33 7.58
N ALA A 97 -8.42 2.22 6.67
CA ALA A 97 -8.17 1.86 5.27
C ALA A 97 -6.96 0.93 5.14
N LEU A 98 -5.83 1.26 5.79
CA LEU A 98 -4.62 0.43 5.71
C LEU A 98 -4.75 -0.87 6.52
N ASP A 99 -5.53 -0.88 7.59
CA ASP A 99 -5.89 -2.10 8.31
C ASP A 99 -6.77 -3.03 7.45
N ALA A 100 -7.66 -2.48 6.62
CA ALA A 100 -8.44 -3.29 5.67
C ALA A 100 -7.53 -4.01 4.65
N VAL A 101 -6.40 -3.39 4.25
CA VAL A 101 -5.36 -4.02 3.43
C VAL A 101 -4.63 -5.12 4.20
N GLN A 102 -4.15 -4.80 5.41
CA GLN A 102 -3.28 -5.69 6.20
C GLN A 102 -4.03 -6.84 6.86
N LEU A 103 -5.20 -6.54 7.43
CA LEU A 103 -5.96 -7.49 8.26
C LEU A 103 -7.18 -8.05 7.53
N GLY A 104 -7.32 -7.70 6.25
CA GLY A 104 -8.41 -8.13 5.39
C GLY A 104 -8.46 -9.64 5.17
N ARG A 105 -9.44 -10.09 4.40
CA ARG A 105 -9.76 -11.51 4.21
C ARG A 105 -8.70 -12.26 3.41
N VAL A 106 -7.97 -11.57 2.53
CA VAL A 106 -7.01 -12.18 1.59
C VAL A 106 -5.63 -11.54 1.73
N PRO A 107 -4.54 -12.28 1.44
CA PRO A 107 -3.22 -11.69 1.38
C PRO A 107 -3.10 -10.72 0.21
N VAL A 108 -2.31 -9.66 0.43
CA VAL A 108 -2.10 -8.57 -0.52
C VAL A 108 -0.63 -8.50 -0.90
N VAL A 109 -0.35 -8.47 -2.20
CA VAL A 109 1.00 -8.26 -2.76
C VAL A 109 1.04 -6.86 -3.37
N ALA A 110 2.03 -6.05 -3.02
CA ALA A 110 2.30 -4.78 -3.67
C ALA A 110 3.33 -4.97 -4.79
N ALA A 111 2.99 -4.55 -6.01
CA ALA A 111 3.92 -4.42 -7.12
C ALA A 111 4.39 -2.98 -7.19
N LEU A 112 5.65 -2.75 -6.80
CA LEU A 112 6.24 -1.44 -6.59
C LEU A 112 7.10 -1.03 -7.78
N HIS A 113 7.01 0.25 -8.17
CA HIS A 113 7.84 0.88 -9.18
C HIS A 113 7.90 2.39 -8.95
N GLY A 114 8.98 3.03 -9.36
CA GLY A 114 9.17 4.46 -9.16
C GLY A 114 9.00 4.87 -7.69
N ALA A 115 8.26 5.93 -7.44
CA ALA A 115 8.07 6.47 -6.10
C ALA A 115 7.22 5.57 -5.20
N VAL A 116 7.77 5.21 -4.04
CA VAL A 116 7.11 4.58 -2.88
C VAL A 116 7.40 5.48 -1.67
N VAL A 117 6.68 6.59 -1.55
CA VAL A 117 7.06 7.72 -0.71
C VAL A 117 5.98 8.04 0.31
N GLY A 118 6.36 8.30 1.55
CA GLY A 118 5.45 8.74 2.60
C GLY A 118 4.26 7.81 2.77
N GLY A 119 3.03 8.31 2.66
CA GLY A 119 1.81 7.50 2.68
C GLY A 119 1.81 6.34 1.68
N GLY A 120 2.55 6.45 0.56
CA GLY A 120 2.76 5.34 -0.39
C GLY A 120 3.60 4.21 0.23
N LEU A 121 4.60 4.54 1.03
CA LEU A 121 5.35 3.54 1.80
C LEU A 121 4.53 2.99 2.97
N GLU A 122 3.67 3.80 3.59
CA GLU A 122 2.71 3.31 4.58
C GLU A 122 1.76 2.26 3.98
N LEU A 123 1.20 2.54 2.78
CA LEU A 123 0.35 1.60 2.05
C LEU A 123 1.12 0.33 1.66
N ALA A 124 2.34 0.46 1.12
CA ALA A 124 3.17 -0.69 0.79
C ALA A 124 3.50 -1.53 2.02
N SER A 125 3.76 -0.90 3.18
CA SER A 125 4.03 -1.59 4.46
C SER A 125 2.83 -2.34 5.03
N ALA A 126 1.61 -1.94 4.66
CA ALA A 126 0.38 -2.66 5.02
C ALA A 126 0.16 -3.92 4.17
N CYS A 127 0.81 -4.04 3.02
CA CYS A 127 0.77 -5.24 2.20
C CYS A 127 1.64 -6.36 2.80
N HIS A 128 1.29 -7.61 2.51
CA HIS A 128 1.99 -8.78 3.06
C HIS A 128 3.32 -9.06 2.36
N ILE A 129 3.35 -8.90 1.05
CA ILE A 129 4.52 -9.07 0.20
C ILE A 129 4.70 -7.82 -0.67
N ARG A 130 5.93 -7.44 -0.92
CA ARG A 130 6.33 -6.33 -1.78
C ARG A 130 7.31 -6.83 -2.81
N VAL A 131 6.98 -6.62 -4.08
CA VAL A 131 7.85 -6.87 -5.24
C VAL A 131 8.24 -5.53 -5.80
N ALA A 132 9.50 -5.18 -5.80
CA ALA A 132 10.03 -3.91 -6.29
C ALA A 132 10.79 -4.12 -7.59
N ASP A 133 10.56 -3.28 -8.57
CA ASP A 133 11.44 -3.26 -9.75
C ASP A 133 12.60 -2.25 -9.58
N ASP A 134 13.57 -2.28 -10.50
CA ASP A 134 14.79 -1.45 -10.43
C ASP A 134 14.51 0.06 -10.35
N SER A 135 13.35 0.54 -10.82
CA SER A 135 12.97 1.95 -10.78
C SER A 135 12.51 2.41 -9.40
N THR A 136 12.25 1.47 -8.49
CA THR A 136 11.67 1.74 -7.17
C THR A 136 12.63 2.53 -6.27
N PHE A 137 12.10 3.56 -5.62
CA PHE A 137 12.79 4.23 -4.53
C PHE A 137 11.85 4.50 -3.36
N TYR A 138 12.41 4.49 -2.15
CA TYR A 138 11.69 4.63 -0.89
C TYR A 138 12.14 5.86 -0.13
N ALA A 139 11.18 6.67 0.36
CA ALA A 139 11.49 7.85 1.17
C ALA A 139 10.38 8.11 2.20
N LEU A 140 10.75 8.75 3.31
CA LEU A 140 9.84 9.28 4.33
C LEU A 140 10.12 10.77 4.55
N PRO A 141 9.64 11.66 3.65
CA PRO A 141 9.94 13.08 3.71
C PRO A 141 9.09 13.86 4.74
N GLU A 142 8.27 13.17 5.53
CA GLU A 142 7.32 13.78 6.47
C GLU A 142 8.00 14.73 7.45
N GLY A 143 9.15 14.32 8.02
CA GLY A 143 9.89 15.14 8.96
C GLY A 143 10.36 16.49 8.38
N THR A 144 10.74 16.53 7.10
CA THR A 144 11.15 17.76 6.41
C THR A 144 9.98 18.71 6.11
N ARG A 145 8.74 18.24 6.28
CA ARG A 145 7.50 18.98 6.02
C ARG A 145 6.69 19.26 7.26
N GLY A 146 7.23 18.96 8.44
CA GLY A 146 6.55 19.15 9.71
C GLY A 146 5.31 18.28 9.90
N ILE A 147 5.20 17.16 9.16
CA ILE A 147 4.12 16.17 9.29
C ILE A 147 4.67 14.81 9.74
N PHE A 148 3.81 13.87 10.04
CA PHE A 148 4.19 12.56 10.54
C PHE A 148 3.50 11.44 9.75
N VAL A 149 4.05 10.22 9.79
CA VAL A 149 3.47 9.02 9.16
C VAL A 149 2.22 8.56 9.92
N GLY A 150 1.12 9.25 9.67
CA GLY A 150 -0.12 9.17 10.44
C GLY A 150 -1.06 8.01 10.06
N GLY A 151 -0.77 7.25 8.99
CA GLY A 151 -1.57 6.11 8.56
C GLY A 151 -1.17 4.77 9.19
N GLY A 152 -0.28 4.78 10.19
CA GLY A 152 0.22 3.59 10.88
C GLY A 152 1.57 3.08 10.37
N GLY A 153 2.23 3.84 9.51
CA GLY A 153 3.59 3.57 9.06
C GLY A 153 4.59 3.56 10.22
N SER A 154 4.36 4.39 11.25
CA SER A 154 5.14 4.42 12.48
C SER A 154 5.19 3.09 13.24
N VAL A 155 4.24 2.20 13.00
CA VAL A 155 4.19 0.86 13.60
C VAL A 155 4.65 -0.21 12.60
N ARG A 156 4.27 -0.07 11.32
CA ARG A 156 4.52 -1.10 10.30
C ARG A 156 5.96 -1.05 9.76
N ILE A 157 6.44 0.13 9.43
CA ILE A 157 7.77 0.30 8.81
C ILE A 157 8.90 -0.14 9.75
N PRO A 158 8.90 0.23 11.07
CA PRO A 158 9.93 -0.27 11.99
C PRO A 158 9.97 -1.79 12.13
N LYS A 159 8.84 -2.48 11.94
CA LYS A 159 8.80 -3.95 11.94
C LYS A 159 9.47 -4.57 10.71
N LEU A 160 9.57 -3.82 9.61
CA LEU A 160 10.25 -4.26 8.40
C LEU A 160 11.75 -3.98 8.44
N ILE A 161 12.14 -2.77 8.83
CA ILE A 161 13.52 -2.29 8.67
C ILE A 161 14.22 -1.91 9.98
N GLY A 162 13.53 -2.00 11.11
CA GLY A 162 14.02 -1.52 12.41
C GLY A 162 13.76 -0.01 12.61
N ALA A 163 13.60 0.38 13.89
CA ALA A 163 13.28 1.76 14.24
C ALA A 163 14.39 2.75 13.82
N ALA A 164 15.66 2.37 13.98
CA ALA A 164 16.77 3.25 13.66
C ALA A 164 16.80 3.67 12.18
N ARG A 165 16.55 2.74 11.24
CA ARG A 165 16.50 3.07 9.81
C ARG A 165 15.31 3.95 9.46
N MET A 166 14.15 3.68 10.05
CA MET A 166 12.98 4.55 9.84
C MET A 166 13.25 5.96 10.36
N THR A 167 13.83 6.08 11.55
CA THR A 167 14.20 7.37 12.14
C THR A 167 15.20 8.13 11.24
N ASP A 168 16.21 7.45 10.72
CA ASP A 168 17.17 8.03 9.77
C ASP A 168 16.45 8.55 8.51
N MET A 169 15.55 7.76 7.90
CA MET A 169 14.76 8.21 6.74
C MET A 169 13.95 9.46 7.05
N MET A 170 13.30 9.52 8.20
CA MET A 170 12.44 10.65 8.58
C MET A 170 13.23 11.92 8.93
N LEU A 171 14.36 11.78 9.62
CA LEU A 171 15.11 12.94 10.12
C LEU A 171 16.11 13.49 9.08
N THR A 172 16.69 12.62 8.26
CA THR A 172 17.73 13.02 7.29
C THR A 172 17.19 13.12 5.86
N GLY A 173 15.97 12.59 5.59
CA GLY A 173 15.44 12.48 4.24
C GLY A 173 16.12 11.40 3.40
N ARG A 174 16.80 10.43 4.04
CA ARG A 174 17.48 9.34 3.33
C ARG A 174 16.51 8.61 2.40
N VAL A 175 16.97 8.41 1.16
CA VAL A 175 16.28 7.65 0.13
C VAL A 175 16.99 6.32 -0.06
N TYR A 176 16.23 5.23 -0.14
CA TYR A 176 16.74 3.91 -0.51
C TYR A 176 16.26 3.57 -1.93
N ASN A 177 17.15 3.02 -2.77
CA ASN A 177 16.81 2.44 -4.06
C ASN A 177 16.20 1.02 -3.89
N ALA A 178 15.82 0.37 -5.00
CA ALA A 178 15.19 -0.95 -4.98
C ALA A 178 16.08 -2.02 -4.33
N ALA A 179 17.38 -2.08 -4.70
CA ALA A 179 18.33 -3.06 -4.19
C ALA A 179 18.59 -2.88 -2.69
N ASP A 180 18.79 -1.63 -2.25
CA ASP A 180 18.93 -1.32 -0.83
C ASP A 180 17.65 -1.64 -0.07
N GLY A 181 16.48 -1.35 -0.66
CA GLY A 181 15.17 -1.66 -0.10
C GLY A 181 14.98 -3.16 0.16
N GLU A 182 15.36 -4.01 -0.79
CA GLU A 182 15.35 -5.46 -0.60
C GLU A 182 16.27 -5.88 0.53
N ARG A 183 17.53 -5.39 0.51
CA ARG A 183 18.55 -5.74 1.51
C ARG A 183 18.12 -5.40 2.94
N ILE A 184 17.36 -4.33 3.15
CA ILE A 184 16.91 -3.90 4.48
C ILE A 184 15.51 -4.39 4.86
N GLY A 185 14.76 -5.03 3.94
CA GLY A 185 13.46 -5.63 4.19
C GLY A 185 12.26 -4.79 3.78
N LEU A 186 12.44 -3.67 3.05
CA LEU A 186 11.32 -2.91 2.46
C LEU A 186 10.63 -3.67 1.33
N ALA A 187 11.33 -4.54 0.62
CA ALA A 187 10.76 -5.48 -0.33
C ALA A 187 11.29 -6.91 -0.08
N GLN A 188 10.55 -7.92 -0.52
CA GLN A 188 10.94 -9.33 -0.46
C GLN A 188 11.54 -9.80 -1.78
N TYR A 189 11.25 -9.08 -2.88
CA TYR A 189 11.75 -9.40 -4.21
C TYR A 189 12.15 -8.14 -4.93
N HIS A 190 13.33 -8.18 -5.56
CA HIS A 190 13.83 -7.16 -6.47
C HIS A 190 13.90 -7.76 -7.88
N VAL A 191 13.31 -7.08 -8.86
CA VAL A 191 13.14 -7.58 -10.23
C VAL A 191 13.46 -6.49 -11.26
N PRO A 192 13.73 -6.84 -12.52
CA PRO A 192 13.98 -5.86 -13.58
C PRO A 192 12.82 -4.88 -13.76
N THR A 193 13.14 -3.64 -14.20
CA THR A 193 12.16 -2.58 -14.47
C THR A 193 10.98 -3.07 -15.31
N GLY A 194 9.77 -2.70 -14.88
CA GLY A 194 8.50 -3.04 -15.56
C GLY A 194 8.00 -4.47 -15.33
N THR A 195 8.70 -5.30 -14.53
CA THR A 195 8.30 -6.70 -14.32
C THR A 195 7.64 -6.97 -12.97
N ALA A 196 7.59 -5.97 -12.07
CA ALA A 196 7.05 -6.16 -10.71
C ALA A 196 5.60 -6.66 -10.70
N LEU A 197 4.72 -6.14 -11.56
CA LEU A 197 3.33 -6.58 -11.64
C LEU A 197 3.22 -8.03 -12.12
N ASN A 198 3.98 -8.41 -13.13
CA ASN A 198 3.98 -9.80 -13.63
C ASN A 198 4.46 -10.76 -12.54
N LYS A 199 5.58 -10.43 -11.86
CA LYS A 199 6.09 -11.23 -10.74
C LYS A 199 5.09 -11.34 -9.60
N ALA A 200 4.43 -10.25 -9.21
CA ALA A 200 3.38 -10.25 -8.19
C ALA A 200 2.17 -11.15 -8.56
N LEU A 201 1.85 -11.22 -9.84
CA LEU A 201 0.78 -12.09 -10.36
C LEU A 201 1.22 -13.57 -10.49
N GLU A 202 2.51 -13.85 -10.70
CA GLU A 202 3.07 -15.21 -10.82
C GLU A 202 3.22 -15.91 -9.46
N ASP A 203 3.67 -15.22 -8.44
CA ASP A 203 3.85 -15.76 -7.09
C ASP A 203 2.54 -16.32 -6.51
N ARG A 204 1.40 -15.94 -7.08
CA ARG A 204 0.10 -16.55 -6.84
C ARG A 204 0.05 -18.05 -7.13
N LYS A 205 0.76 -18.56 -8.16
CA LYS A 205 0.71 -19.97 -8.55
C LYS A 205 1.47 -20.87 -7.56
N SER A 206 2.52 -20.33 -6.93
CA SER A 206 3.33 -21.01 -5.92
C SER A 206 2.77 -20.82 -4.51
N THR A 207 2.09 -19.71 -4.25
CA THR A 207 1.42 -19.46 -2.99
C THR A 207 0.06 -20.16 -3.01
N ARG A 208 0.04 -21.46 -2.76
CA ARG A 208 -1.10 -22.13 -2.15
C ARG A 208 -1.24 -21.50 -0.76
N LEU A 209 -1.88 -20.34 -0.74
CA LEU A 209 -2.19 -19.64 0.50
C LEU A 209 -3.17 -20.51 1.28
N ASN A 210 -2.61 -21.28 2.16
CA ASN A 210 -3.34 -22.08 3.12
C ASN A 210 -4.30 -21.15 3.88
N SER A 211 -5.49 -21.69 4.19
CA SER A 211 -6.49 -21.10 5.08
C SER A 211 -5.97 -20.71 6.49
N SER A 212 -4.67 -20.87 6.74
CA SER A 212 -3.93 -20.49 7.95
C SER A 212 -3.54 -18.99 8.01
N HIS A 213 -3.79 -18.20 6.97
CA HIS A 213 -3.42 -16.77 6.92
C HIS A 213 -4.04 -15.98 8.10
N ARG A 214 -5.26 -16.30 8.51
CA ARG A 214 -5.87 -15.72 9.73
C ARG A 214 -5.07 -15.96 11.02
N ARG A 215 -4.19 -16.98 11.06
CA ARG A 215 -3.33 -17.26 12.23
C ARG A 215 -2.07 -16.41 12.23
N LEU A 216 -1.47 -16.15 11.07
CA LEU A 216 -0.23 -15.37 10.98
C LEU A 216 -0.46 -13.88 11.30
N SER A 217 -1.58 -13.29 10.86
CA SER A 217 -1.92 -11.91 11.16
C SER A 217 -2.33 -11.67 12.63
N ARG A 218 -2.61 -12.75 13.38
CA ARG A 218 -3.00 -12.72 14.80
C ARG A 218 -1.91 -13.20 15.75
N MET A 219 -0.70 -13.50 15.27
CA MET A 219 0.40 -13.79 16.17
C MET A 219 0.70 -12.55 17.00
N PRO A 220 0.63 -12.64 18.34
CA PRO A 220 1.08 -11.56 19.19
C PRO A 220 2.56 -11.29 18.87
N SER A 221 2.94 -10.02 18.72
CA SER A 221 4.34 -9.66 18.70
C SER A 221 4.93 -10.19 20.00
N SER A 222 5.76 -11.22 19.92
CA SER A 222 6.57 -11.63 21.05
C SER A 222 7.34 -10.40 21.51
N ALA A 223 7.15 -10.07 22.78
CA ALA A 223 7.77 -8.98 23.53
C ALA A 223 9.30 -9.06 23.43
#